data_5b6fb250e4d0b2b119eb288b11b509d3
#
_entry.id   5b6fb250e4d0b2b119eb288b11b509d3
#
_cell.length_a   1.000
_cell.length_b   1.000
_cell.length_c   1.000
_cell.angle_alpha   90.00
_cell.angle_beta   90.00
_cell.angle_gamma   90.00
#
_symmetry.space_group_name_H-M   'P 1'
#
loop_
_entity.id
_entity.type
_entity.pdbx_description
1 polymer ?
#
loop_
_entity_poly.entity_id
_entity_poly.type
_entity_poly.pdbx_seq_one_letter_code
_entity_poly.pdbx_strand_id
1 'polypeptide(L)'
;MAHHHDCECGHDHHHEHEHESNSSVQTDRYHEAFNKFEPALPDTQTTEAVNALLEKHFQENFTPEVLKTIHGCIDLTSLTSLDTKESIWKMVDTVNDFEGTRPDVPNVAAICVYPLFVETVKQALTAQEVKIASVAGGFPSSQTFTEVKIAETAMAVMQGADEIDVVMNLGYFMEDNFEELTEELQEIKESCRHAHLKVILETGALVTAENIQKASILAMYSGADFIKTSTGKGYPGATFEAAYTMCKAIKTYHSITGNKVGIKISGGVRTAEDAVRYYTIVKEILGDEWLNKDLFRIGASSLVGDIEKRLGK
;
A
#
# COMPACT_ATOMS: atom_id res chain seq x y z
N MET A 1 76.90 -6.34 13.39
CA MET A 1 76.86 -5.51 14.58
C MET A 1 75.43 -5.33 14.96
N ALA A 2 75.06 -5.85 16.10
CA ALA A 2 73.76 -5.89 16.70
C ALA A 2 73.38 -4.51 17.27
N HIS A 3 72.08 -4.21 17.27
CA HIS A 3 71.46 -3.53 18.39
C HIS A 3 69.95 -3.89 18.43
N HIS A 4 69.62 -4.68 19.45
CA HIS A 4 68.32 -4.85 20.02
C HIS A 4 67.83 -3.52 20.63
N HIS A 5 66.54 -3.22 20.49
CA HIS A 5 65.83 -2.50 21.53
C HIS A 5 64.39 -3.09 21.62
N ASP A 6 64.24 -3.83 22.74
CA ASP A 6 62.91 -4.17 23.29
C ASP A 6 62.31 -2.90 23.90
N CYS A 7 60.99 -2.73 23.70
CA CYS A 7 60.16 -1.95 24.59
C CYS A 7 58.77 -2.61 24.67
N GLU A 8 58.57 -3.36 25.73
CA GLU A 8 57.26 -3.71 26.27
C GLU A 8 56.58 -2.44 26.81
N CYS A 9 55.33 -2.28 26.51
CA CYS A 9 54.37 -1.59 27.37
C CYS A 9 52.97 -2.11 27.01
N GLY A 10 52.49 -3.02 27.83
CA GLY A 10 51.06 -3.41 27.83
C GLY A 10 50.22 -2.28 28.42
N HIS A 11 49.06 -2.10 27.83
CA HIS A 11 47.87 -1.59 28.51
C HIS A 11 46.66 -2.19 27.86
N ASP A 12 46.11 -3.22 28.50
CA ASP A 12 44.75 -3.69 28.30
C ASP A 12 43.79 -2.58 28.72
N HIS A 13 43.04 -2.06 27.79
CA HIS A 13 41.80 -1.39 28.07
C HIS A 13 40.66 -2.19 27.42
N HIS A 14 40.09 -3.08 28.22
CA HIS A 14 38.77 -3.58 27.99
C HIS A 14 37.76 -2.41 28.02
N HIS A 15 37.27 -2.00 26.86
CA HIS A 15 36.01 -1.29 26.76
C HIS A 15 34.96 -2.34 26.39
N GLU A 16 34.35 -2.90 27.43
CA GLU A 16 33.02 -3.53 27.29
C GLU A 16 32.04 -2.42 26.94
N HIS A 17 31.63 -2.36 25.68
CA HIS A 17 30.51 -1.55 25.29
C HIS A 17 29.24 -2.28 25.72
N GLU A 18 28.57 -1.73 26.72
CA GLU A 18 27.21 -2.07 27.11
C GLU A 18 26.25 -1.72 25.95
N HIS A 19 25.98 -2.70 25.10
CA HIS A 19 24.95 -2.61 24.03
C HIS A 19 23.75 -3.53 24.27
N GLU A 20 23.67 -4.16 25.47
CA GLU A 20 22.59 -5.15 25.72
C GLU A 20 21.29 -4.60 26.31
N SER A 21 21.18 -3.32 26.68
CA SER A 21 19.98 -2.82 27.38
C SER A 21 18.91 -2.19 26.49
N ASN A 22 19.20 -1.92 25.22
CA ASN A 22 18.25 -1.23 24.34
C ASN A 22 17.37 -2.19 23.51
N SER A 23 17.83 -3.39 23.20
CA SER A 23 17.09 -4.33 22.35
C SER A 23 15.88 -4.97 23.03
N SER A 24 15.94 -5.21 24.36
CA SER A 24 14.83 -5.84 25.10
C SER A 24 13.63 -4.90 25.32
N VAL A 25 13.87 -3.62 25.54
CA VAL A 25 12.81 -2.62 25.75
C VAL A 25 12.11 -2.28 24.41
N GLN A 26 12.86 -2.29 23.33
CA GLN A 26 12.34 -2.01 21.99
C GLN A 26 11.47 -3.14 21.42
N THR A 27 11.89 -4.38 21.60
CA THR A 27 11.12 -5.56 21.23
C THR A 27 9.77 -5.59 21.93
N ASP A 28 9.71 -5.07 23.14
CA ASP A 28 8.49 -5.05 23.96
C ASP A 28 7.40 -4.11 23.38
N ARG A 29 7.74 -2.91 22.89
CA ARG A 29 6.75 -1.95 22.36
C ARG A 29 6.00 -2.45 21.13
N TYR A 30 6.65 -3.20 20.24
CA TYR A 30 5.99 -3.78 19.06
C TYR A 30 5.08 -4.93 19.45
N HIS A 31 5.53 -5.81 20.36
CA HIS A 31 4.71 -6.87 20.90
C HIS A 31 3.50 -6.32 21.67
N GLU A 32 3.69 -5.25 22.44
CA GLU A 32 2.56 -4.56 23.08
C GLU A 32 1.56 -4.00 22.06
N ALA A 33 2.05 -3.46 20.92
CA ALA A 33 1.17 -3.00 19.85
C ALA A 33 0.40 -4.16 19.23
N PHE A 34 1.06 -5.27 18.91
CA PHE A 34 0.41 -6.46 18.34
C PHE A 34 -0.61 -7.06 19.31
N ASN A 35 -0.32 -7.11 20.61
CA ASN A 35 -1.22 -7.65 21.64
C ASN A 35 -2.52 -6.85 21.83
N LYS A 36 -2.63 -5.64 21.27
CA LYS A 36 -3.88 -4.87 21.25
C LYS A 36 -4.86 -5.37 20.19
N PHE A 37 -4.40 -6.22 19.28
CA PHE A 37 -5.19 -6.79 18.21
C PHE A 37 -5.51 -8.25 18.53
N GLU A 38 -6.74 -8.67 18.21
CA GLU A 38 -7.05 -10.09 18.24
C GLU A 38 -6.14 -10.83 17.26
N PRO A 39 -5.59 -11.99 17.62
CA PRO A 39 -4.76 -12.78 16.71
C PRO A 39 -5.47 -13.01 15.37
N ALA A 40 -4.72 -12.95 14.28
CA ALA A 40 -5.23 -13.30 12.97
C ALA A 40 -5.80 -14.72 13.00
N LEU A 41 -6.89 -14.93 12.27
CA LEU A 41 -7.41 -16.28 12.09
C LEU A 41 -6.37 -17.14 11.35
N PRO A 42 -6.24 -18.43 11.68
CA PRO A 42 -5.49 -19.37 10.85
C PRO A 42 -5.94 -19.29 9.39
N ASP A 43 -5.00 -19.48 8.44
CA ASP A 43 -5.27 -19.28 7.01
C ASP A 43 -6.50 -20.07 6.50
N THR A 44 -6.67 -21.33 6.97
CA THR A 44 -7.84 -22.13 6.62
C THR A 44 -9.16 -21.52 7.11
N GLN A 45 -9.18 -21.00 8.35
CA GLN A 45 -10.35 -20.34 8.92
C GLN A 45 -10.61 -18.99 8.26
N THR A 46 -9.56 -18.28 7.84
CA THR A 46 -9.68 -17.06 7.06
C THR A 46 -10.38 -17.34 5.74
N THR A 47 -9.97 -18.39 5.02
CA THR A 47 -10.63 -18.80 3.78
C THR A 47 -12.10 -19.16 4.00
N GLU A 48 -12.41 -19.92 5.04
CA GLU A 48 -13.79 -20.27 5.38
C GLU A 48 -14.64 -19.03 5.68
N ALA A 49 -14.12 -18.09 6.48
CA ALA A 49 -14.79 -16.84 6.82
C ALA A 49 -15.07 -15.97 5.58
N VAL A 50 -14.08 -15.86 4.68
CA VAL A 50 -14.22 -15.11 3.42
C VAL A 50 -15.29 -15.75 2.53
N ASN A 51 -15.24 -17.07 2.36
CA ASN A 51 -16.21 -17.78 1.52
C ASN A 51 -17.64 -17.60 2.06
N ALA A 52 -17.84 -17.78 3.36
CA ALA A 52 -19.15 -17.58 4.00
C ALA A 52 -19.67 -16.14 3.85
N LEU A 53 -18.78 -15.14 3.99
CA LEU A 53 -19.13 -13.73 3.81
C LEU A 53 -19.56 -13.45 2.36
N LEU A 54 -18.77 -13.92 1.39
CA LEU A 54 -19.05 -13.69 -0.02
C LEU A 54 -20.30 -14.46 -0.50
N GLU A 55 -20.48 -15.70 -0.07
CA GLU A 55 -21.69 -16.48 -0.38
C GLU A 55 -22.96 -15.75 0.08
N LYS A 56 -22.90 -15.13 1.24
CA LYS A 56 -24.04 -14.43 1.82
C LYS A 56 -24.32 -13.07 1.17
N HIS A 57 -23.29 -12.28 0.88
CA HIS A 57 -23.45 -10.85 0.60
C HIS A 57 -23.06 -10.41 -0.83
N PHE A 58 -22.39 -11.28 -1.62
CA PHE A 58 -21.92 -10.88 -2.95
C PHE A 58 -23.06 -10.47 -3.90
N GLN A 59 -24.14 -11.25 -3.97
CA GLN A 59 -25.21 -11.02 -4.95
C GLN A 59 -25.95 -9.70 -4.70
N GLU A 60 -26.16 -9.32 -3.46
CA GLU A 60 -26.84 -8.05 -3.12
C GLU A 60 -25.98 -6.81 -3.44
N ASN A 61 -24.65 -7.00 -3.51
CA ASN A 61 -23.71 -5.93 -3.84
C ASN A 61 -23.37 -5.88 -5.34
N PHE A 62 -23.79 -6.87 -6.14
CA PHE A 62 -23.50 -6.86 -7.57
C PHE A 62 -24.54 -6.06 -8.35
N THR A 63 -24.52 -4.74 -8.17
CA THR A 63 -25.46 -3.78 -8.75
C THR A 63 -24.76 -2.69 -9.57
N PRO A 64 -25.46 -2.02 -10.50
CA PRO A 64 -24.90 -0.90 -11.25
C PRO A 64 -24.37 0.23 -10.35
N GLU A 65 -25.03 0.53 -9.24
CA GLU A 65 -24.64 1.56 -8.29
C GLU A 65 -23.30 1.23 -7.63
N VAL A 66 -23.10 -0.04 -7.23
CA VAL A 66 -21.82 -0.51 -6.69
C VAL A 66 -20.74 -0.45 -7.76
N LEU A 67 -21.02 -0.83 -9.00
CA LEU A 67 -20.06 -0.71 -10.10
C LEU A 67 -19.65 0.75 -10.35
N LYS A 68 -20.57 1.70 -10.28
CA LYS A 68 -20.26 3.13 -10.36
C LYS A 68 -19.36 3.59 -9.21
N THR A 69 -19.68 3.18 -7.99
CA THR A 69 -18.84 3.48 -6.81
C THR A 69 -17.42 2.91 -6.99
N ILE A 70 -17.32 1.66 -7.42
CA ILE A 70 -16.02 1.02 -7.67
C ILE A 70 -15.24 1.76 -8.76
N HIS A 71 -15.89 2.18 -9.86
CA HIS A 71 -15.26 2.97 -10.91
C HIS A 71 -14.59 4.23 -10.35
N GLY A 72 -15.31 4.97 -9.51
CA GLY A 72 -14.80 6.15 -8.79
C GLY A 72 -13.72 5.86 -7.75
N CYS A 73 -13.43 4.59 -7.46
CA CYS A 73 -12.38 4.15 -6.53
C CYS A 73 -11.18 3.50 -7.25
N ILE A 74 -11.12 3.53 -8.59
CA ILE A 74 -10.00 2.94 -9.32
C ILE A 74 -8.82 3.90 -9.36
N ASP A 75 -7.63 3.37 -9.05
CA ASP A 75 -6.36 3.97 -9.45
C ASP A 75 -5.97 3.35 -10.80
N LEU A 76 -6.22 4.09 -11.89
CA LEU A 76 -5.84 3.64 -13.24
C LEU A 76 -4.33 3.62 -13.35
N THR A 77 -3.77 2.42 -13.54
CA THR A 77 -2.34 2.16 -13.31
C THR A 77 -1.63 1.73 -14.57
N SER A 78 -0.50 2.37 -14.88
CA SER A 78 0.51 1.86 -15.80
C SER A 78 1.87 1.87 -15.12
N LEU A 79 2.47 0.69 -14.95
CA LEU A 79 3.77 0.45 -14.30
C LEU A 79 4.54 -0.61 -15.09
N THR A 80 4.77 -0.34 -16.37
CA THR A 80 5.60 -1.18 -17.22
C THR A 80 6.90 -0.48 -17.59
N SER A 81 7.99 -1.22 -17.72
CA SER A 81 9.27 -0.69 -18.20
C SER A 81 9.24 -0.19 -19.64
N LEU A 82 8.13 -0.44 -20.35
CA LEU A 82 7.89 0.05 -21.71
C LEU A 82 7.07 1.35 -21.73
N ASP A 83 6.69 1.90 -20.58
CA ASP A 83 5.98 3.17 -20.53
C ASP A 83 6.82 4.29 -21.12
N THR A 84 6.18 5.14 -21.90
CA THR A 84 6.75 6.34 -22.50
C THR A 84 5.87 7.55 -22.17
N LYS A 85 6.40 8.76 -22.35
CA LYS A 85 5.58 9.98 -22.19
C LYS A 85 4.34 9.94 -23.09
N GLU A 86 4.47 9.43 -24.32
CA GLU A 86 3.36 9.31 -25.26
C GLU A 86 2.30 8.31 -24.78
N SER A 87 2.72 7.12 -24.29
CA SER A 87 1.78 6.11 -23.80
C SER A 87 1.04 6.59 -22.55
N ILE A 88 1.72 7.29 -21.64
CA ILE A 88 1.11 7.87 -20.43
C ILE A 88 0.16 9.01 -20.83
N TRP A 89 0.56 9.88 -21.76
CA TRP A 89 -0.32 10.94 -22.25
C TRP A 89 -1.62 10.38 -22.81
N LYS A 90 -1.56 9.37 -23.67
CA LYS A 90 -2.74 8.68 -24.22
C LYS A 90 -3.62 8.08 -23.12
N MET A 91 -3.03 7.52 -22.07
CA MET A 91 -3.80 7.02 -20.93
C MET A 91 -4.54 8.16 -20.21
N VAL A 92 -3.88 9.30 -20.02
CA VAL A 92 -4.51 10.49 -19.41
C VAL A 92 -5.64 11.03 -20.28
N ASP A 93 -5.45 11.06 -21.60
CA ASP A 93 -6.51 11.51 -22.54
C ASP A 93 -7.79 10.67 -22.40
N THR A 94 -7.67 9.34 -22.18
CA THR A 94 -8.86 8.52 -21.94
C THR A 94 -9.62 8.92 -20.68
N VAL A 95 -8.92 9.37 -19.65
CA VAL A 95 -9.53 9.86 -18.39
C VAL A 95 -10.16 11.24 -18.60
N ASN A 96 -9.51 12.12 -19.36
CA ASN A 96 -10.06 13.43 -19.72
C ASN A 96 -11.33 13.28 -20.58
N ASP A 97 -11.28 12.41 -21.60
CA ASP A 97 -12.42 12.16 -22.51
C ASP A 97 -13.62 11.53 -21.80
N PHE A 98 -13.38 10.78 -20.71
CA PHE A 98 -14.45 10.20 -19.92
C PHE A 98 -15.24 11.26 -19.16
N GLU A 99 -14.61 12.36 -18.74
CA GLU A 99 -15.27 13.42 -18.00
C GLU A 99 -16.40 14.05 -18.83
N GLY A 100 -17.59 14.05 -18.28
CA GLY A 100 -18.78 14.60 -18.95
C GLY A 100 -19.47 13.68 -19.96
N THR A 101 -18.85 12.56 -20.36
CA THR A 101 -19.53 11.58 -21.24
C THR A 101 -20.54 10.73 -20.47
N ARG A 102 -20.29 10.48 -19.20
CA ARG A 102 -21.14 9.71 -18.29
C ARG A 102 -21.32 10.46 -16.96
N PRO A 103 -22.18 11.49 -16.90
CA PRO A 103 -22.35 12.30 -15.69
C PRO A 103 -22.92 11.50 -14.50
N ASP A 104 -23.44 10.31 -14.76
CA ASP A 104 -23.96 9.37 -13.76
C ASP A 104 -22.88 8.42 -13.19
N VAL A 105 -21.65 8.43 -13.75
CA VAL A 105 -20.54 7.58 -13.33
C VAL A 105 -19.35 8.46 -12.92
N PRO A 106 -18.86 8.37 -11.67
CA PRO A 106 -17.67 9.10 -11.26
C PRO A 106 -16.45 8.69 -12.11
N ASN A 107 -15.55 9.63 -12.41
CA ASN A 107 -14.27 9.32 -13.05
C ASN A 107 -13.39 8.49 -12.09
N VAL A 108 -12.29 7.91 -12.58
CA VAL A 108 -11.33 7.17 -11.75
C VAL A 108 -10.78 8.06 -10.61
N ALA A 109 -10.40 7.45 -9.50
CA ALA A 109 -9.90 8.18 -8.33
C ALA A 109 -8.52 8.79 -8.59
N ALA A 110 -7.65 8.05 -9.27
CA ALA A 110 -6.28 8.48 -9.54
C ALA A 110 -5.71 7.84 -10.81
N ILE A 111 -4.66 8.46 -11.34
CA ILE A 111 -3.75 7.89 -12.32
C ILE A 111 -2.44 7.56 -11.60
N CYS A 112 -2.03 6.28 -11.63
CA CYS A 112 -0.86 5.78 -10.93
C CYS A 112 0.25 5.39 -11.91
N VAL A 113 1.41 6.03 -11.77
CA VAL A 113 2.54 5.91 -12.71
C VAL A 113 3.88 5.81 -11.97
N TYR A 114 4.97 5.56 -12.71
CA TYR A 114 6.32 5.73 -12.20
C TYR A 114 6.65 7.22 -11.96
N PRO A 115 7.59 7.54 -11.05
CA PRO A 115 7.93 8.93 -10.69
C PRO A 115 8.28 9.79 -11.90
N LEU A 116 8.97 9.22 -12.88
CA LEU A 116 9.40 9.90 -14.12
C LEU A 116 8.23 10.51 -14.92
N PHE A 117 7.01 9.97 -14.76
CA PHE A 117 5.83 10.37 -15.52
C PHE A 117 4.85 11.27 -14.77
N VAL A 118 5.11 11.59 -13.50
CA VAL A 118 4.25 12.46 -12.70
C VAL A 118 4.03 13.81 -13.37
N GLU A 119 5.10 14.45 -13.83
CA GLU A 119 5.01 15.72 -14.54
C GLU A 119 4.20 15.60 -15.85
N THR A 120 4.37 14.48 -16.58
CA THR A 120 3.60 14.22 -17.81
C THR A 120 2.10 14.13 -17.50
N VAL A 121 1.72 13.40 -16.44
CA VAL A 121 0.31 13.31 -16.02
C VAL A 121 -0.20 14.69 -15.63
N LYS A 122 0.57 15.44 -14.83
CA LYS A 122 0.19 16.79 -14.38
C LYS A 122 -0.05 17.75 -15.55
N GLN A 123 0.76 17.67 -16.61
CA GLN A 123 0.61 18.51 -17.80
C GLN A 123 -0.58 18.11 -18.67
N ALA A 124 -0.90 16.81 -18.73
CA ALA A 124 -1.94 16.26 -19.59
C ALA A 124 -3.32 16.25 -18.94
N LEU A 125 -3.40 16.11 -17.60
CA LEU A 125 -4.65 15.89 -16.87
C LEU A 125 -5.49 17.18 -16.78
N THR A 126 -6.69 17.13 -17.33
CA THR A 126 -7.69 18.22 -17.24
C THR A 126 -8.93 17.79 -16.46
N ALA A 127 -9.18 16.48 -16.35
CA ALA A 127 -10.29 15.94 -15.58
C ALA A 127 -10.22 16.35 -14.11
N GLN A 128 -11.37 16.75 -13.57
CA GLN A 128 -11.47 17.27 -12.21
C GLN A 128 -11.48 16.13 -11.18
N GLU A 129 -10.95 16.40 -9.97
CA GLU A 129 -10.96 15.48 -8.84
C GLU A 129 -10.24 14.12 -9.04
N VAL A 130 -9.50 13.97 -10.13
CA VAL A 130 -8.60 12.82 -10.36
C VAL A 130 -7.23 13.13 -9.78
N LYS A 131 -6.74 12.26 -8.89
CA LYS A 131 -5.46 12.43 -8.22
C LYS A 131 -4.31 11.88 -9.07
N ILE A 132 -3.10 12.36 -8.79
CA ILE A 132 -1.86 11.83 -9.36
C ILE A 132 -1.18 10.99 -8.30
N ALA A 133 -1.10 9.69 -8.52
CA ALA A 133 -0.40 8.75 -7.68
C ALA A 133 0.93 8.34 -8.33
N SER A 134 1.99 8.24 -7.53
CA SER A 134 3.29 7.75 -7.98
C SER A 134 3.75 6.61 -7.11
N VAL A 135 4.31 5.55 -7.71
CA VAL A 135 5.14 4.63 -6.96
C VAL A 135 6.49 5.29 -6.67
N ALA A 136 7.10 4.96 -5.55
CA ALA A 136 8.42 5.47 -5.15
C ALA A 136 9.11 4.50 -4.18
N GLY A 137 10.23 4.93 -3.59
CA GLY A 137 10.93 4.15 -2.58
C GLY A 137 11.61 2.90 -3.13
N GLY A 138 12.14 2.95 -4.35
CA GLY A 138 12.78 1.81 -4.99
C GLY A 138 11.78 0.72 -5.43
N PHE A 139 10.57 1.14 -5.81
CA PHE A 139 9.53 0.21 -6.31
C PHE A 139 10.04 -0.64 -7.49
N PRO A 140 9.78 -1.96 -7.54
CA PRO A 140 8.89 -2.72 -6.66
C PRO A 140 9.60 -3.43 -5.50
N SER A 141 10.93 -3.42 -5.40
CA SER A 141 11.67 -4.25 -4.45
C SER A 141 11.91 -3.58 -3.09
N SER A 142 11.92 -2.26 -3.02
CA SER A 142 12.31 -1.49 -1.84
C SER A 142 13.75 -1.76 -1.36
N GLN A 143 14.58 -2.40 -2.18
CA GLN A 143 15.96 -2.82 -1.84
C GLN A 143 16.99 -1.76 -2.25
N THR A 144 16.89 -0.58 -1.60
CA THR A 144 17.82 0.53 -1.77
C THR A 144 17.95 1.32 -0.45
N PHE A 145 18.82 2.29 -0.43
CA PHE A 145 19.08 3.13 0.75
C PHE A 145 17.86 3.99 1.11
N THR A 146 17.62 4.17 2.40
CA THR A 146 16.49 4.97 2.90
C THR A 146 16.55 6.41 2.37
N GLU A 147 17.74 7.01 2.31
CA GLU A 147 17.93 8.38 1.76
C GLU A 147 17.52 8.48 0.28
N VAL A 148 17.74 7.41 -0.50
CA VAL A 148 17.31 7.35 -1.91
C VAL A 148 15.79 7.26 -1.99
N LYS A 149 15.15 6.48 -1.12
CA LYS A 149 13.68 6.37 -1.06
C LYS A 149 13.05 7.71 -0.68
N ILE A 150 13.61 8.41 0.29
CA ILE A 150 13.19 9.76 0.72
C ILE A 150 13.33 10.74 -0.43
N ALA A 151 14.49 10.75 -1.10
CA ALA A 151 14.74 11.65 -2.22
C ALA A 151 13.77 11.40 -3.39
N GLU A 152 13.55 10.14 -3.78
CA GLU A 152 12.61 9.77 -4.84
C GLU A 152 11.17 10.19 -4.50
N THR A 153 10.74 9.94 -3.26
CA THR A 153 9.44 10.36 -2.77
C THR A 153 9.27 11.89 -2.82
N ALA A 154 10.24 12.62 -2.29
CA ALA A 154 10.20 14.08 -2.31
C ALA A 154 10.18 14.65 -3.75
N MET A 155 10.94 14.05 -4.68
CA MET A 155 10.94 14.44 -6.08
C MET A 155 9.58 14.19 -6.73
N ALA A 156 8.95 13.03 -6.51
CA ALA A 156 7.63 12.73 -7.04
C ALA A 156 6.57 13.74 -6.54
N VAL A 157 6.60 14.08 -5.25
CA VAL A 157 5.73 15.11 -4.66
C VAL A 157 5.99 16.50 -5.27
N MET A 158 7.24 16.88 -5.44
CA MET A 158 7.61 18.17 -6.09
C MET A 158 7.14 18.23 -7.54
N GLN A 159 7.13 17.12 -8.26
CA GLN A 159 6.59 17.02 -9.63
C GLN A 159 5.06 17.11 -9.66
N GLY A 160 4.38 16.93 -8.55
CA GLY A 160 2.94 17.11 -8.41
C GLY A 160 2.15 15.85 -8.08
N ALA A 161 2.80 14.83 -7.52
CA ALA A 161 2.07 13.68 -6.99
C ALA A 161 1.26 14.08 -5.75
N ASP A 162 -0.01 13.70 -5.74
CA ASP A 162 -0.93 13.85 -4.60
C ASP A 162 -0.83 12.66 -3.64
N GLU A 163 -0.36 11.52 -4.15
CA GLU A 163 -0.31 10.24 -3.45
C GLU A 163 0.95 9.47 -3.82
N ILE A 164 1.54 8.80 -2.85
CA ILE A 164 2.78 8.02 -3.00
C ILE A 164 2.55 6.59 -2.54
N ASP A 165 2.82 5.63 -3.41
CA ASP A 165 2.73 4.20 -3.13
C ASP A 165 4.15 3.64 -2.96
N VAL A 166 4.55 3.20 -1.75
CA VAL A 166 5.87 2.60 -1.47
C VAL A 166 5.74 1.20 -0.91
N VAL A 167 6.68 0.33 -1.24
CA VAL A 167 6.77 -1.01 -0.64
C VAL A 167 7.49 -0.92 0.69
N MET A 168 6.94 -1.49 1.76
CA MET A 168 7.68 -1.68 3.00
C MET A 168 8.92 -2.55 2.77
N ASN A 169 9.97 -2.34 3.56
CA ASN A 169 11.15 -3.18 3.46
C ASN A 169 10.86 -4.58 4.01
N LEU A 170 10.63 -5.53 3.10
CA LEU A 170 10.33 -6.92 3.48
C LEU A 170 11.49 -7.61 4.18
N GLY A 171 12.74 -7.25 3.87
CA GLY A 171 13.92 -7.79 4.55
C GLY A 171 13.89 -7.48 6.04
N TYR A 172 13.69 -6.22 6.41
CA TYR A 172 13.53 -5.82 7.81
C TYR A 172 12.37 -6.52 8.50
N PHE A 173 11.23 -6.66 7.81
CA PHE A 173 10.08 -7.37 8.36
C PHE A 173 10.40 -8.84 8.64
N MET A 174 11.06 -9.55 7.72
CA MET A 174 11.38 -10.97 7.86
C MET A 174 12.46 -11.28 8.91
N GLU A 175 13.27 -10.27 9.27
CA GLU A 175 14.27 -10.33 10.34
C GLU A 175 13.74 -9.85 11.68
N ASP A 176 12.42 -9.53 11.78
CA ASP A 176 11.79 -8.88 12.95
C ASP A 176 12.46 -7.55 13.33
N ASN A 177 13.17 -6.92 12.39
CA ASN A 177 13.79 -5.61 12.57
C ASN A 177 12.74 -4.50 12.38
N PHE A 178 11.77 -4.45 13.30
CA PHE A 178 10.62 -3.56 13.22
C PHE A 178 10.99 -2.10 13.49
N GLU A 179 12.10 -1.85 14.17
CA GLU A 179 12.59 -0.49 14.41
C GLU A 179 13.00 0.18 13.11
N GLU A 180 13.96 -0.41 12.41
CA GLU A 180 14.43 0.11 11.11
C GLU A 180 13.28 0.21 10.11
N LEU A 181 12.37 -0.77 10.10
CA LEU A 181 11.20 -0.77 9.24
C LEU A 181 10.28 0.42 9.50
N THR A 182 9.97 0.67 10.77
CA THR A 182 9.03 1.75 11.13
C THR A 182 9.67 3.13 11.03
N GLU A 183 10.95 3.27 11.35
CA GLU A 183 11.70 4.51 11.15
C GLU A 183 11.77 4.88 9.67
N GLU A 184 12.14 3.93 8.80
CA GLU A 184 12.14 4.17 7.34
C GLU A 184 10.77 4.62 6.84
N LEU A 185 9.68 3.96 7.26
CA LEU A 185 8.33 4.35 6.84
C LEU A 185 7.92 5.73 7.36
N GLN A 186 8.33 6.10 8.57
CA GLN A 186 8.06 7.42 9.15
C GLN A 186 8.81 8.52 8.39
N GLU A 187 10.09 8.33 8.07
CA GLU A 187 10.87 9.28 7.28
C GLU A 187 10.30 9.45 5.87
N ILE A 188 9.87 8.35 5.23
CA ILE A 188 9.17 8.41 3.95
C ILE A 188 7.86 9.19 4.09
N LYS A 189 7.08 8.95 5.17
CA LYS A 189 5.84 9.68 5.42
C LYS A 189 6.09 11.19 5.57
N GLU A 190 7.11 11.57 6.29
CA GLU A 190 7.50 12.98 6.44
C GLU A 190 7.87 13.60 5.09
N SER A 191 8.55 12.84 4.22
CA SER A 191 8.92 13.31 2.88
C SER A 191 7.72 13.48 1.92
N CYS A 192 6.61 12.79 2.20
CA CYS A 192 5.36 12.98 1.45
C CYS A 192 4.71 14.35 1.68
N ARG A 193 5.03 15.06 2.78
CA ARG A 193 4.44 16.36 3.12
C ARG A 193 2.90 16.31 3.14
N HIS A 194 2.26 16.90 2.12
CA HIS A 194 0.80 16.95 1.96
C HIS A 194 0.24 15.74 1.20
N ALA A 195 1.10 14.95 0.55
CA ALA A 195 0.67 13.80 -0.21
C ALA A 195 0.32 12.61 0.71
N HIS A 196 -0.66 11.80 0.30
CA HIS A 196 -1.01 10.60 1.02
C HIS A 196 0.04 9.50 0.77
N LEU A 197 0.41 8.80 1.84
CA LEU A 197 1.28 7.62 1.77
C LEU A 197 0.43 6.35 1.75
N LYS A 198 0.62 5.52 0.72
CA LYS A 198 0.05 4.17 0.66
C LYS A 198 1.19 3.16 0.79
N VAL A 199 1.20 2.41 1.88
CA VAL A 199 2.23 1.39 2.15
C VAL A 199 1.81 0.06 1.55
N ILE A 200 2.61 -0.44 0.62
CA ILE A 200 2.42 -1.75 -0.01
C ILE A 200 3.03 -2.81 0.91
N LEU A 201 2.19 -3.71 1.39
CA LEU A 201 2.59 -4.80 2.28
C LEU A 201 3.24 -5.96 1.51
N GLU A 202 2.94 -6.10 0.22
CA GLU A 202 3.31 -7.24 -0.64
C GLU A 202 2.82 -8.58 -0.07
N THR A 203 1.51 -8.67 0.09
CA THR A 203 0.84 -9.79 0.77
C THR A 203 1.17 -11.16 0.18
N GLY A 204 1.47 -11.22 -1.12
CA GLY A 204 1.92 -12.45 -1.77
C GLY A 204 3.30 -12.94 -1.31
N ALA A 205 4.15 -12.06 -0.77
CA ALA A 205 5.43 -12.41 -0.16
C ALA A 205 5.29 -12.76 1.33
N LEU A 206 4.35 -12.11 2.02
CA LEU A 206 4.08 -12.34 3.45
C LEU A 206 3.38 -13.67 3.72
N VAL A 207 2.59 -14.15 2.78
CA VAL A 207 1.91 -15.45 2.70
C VAL A 207 0.83 -15.67 3.75
N THR A 208 1.14 -15.55 5.05
CA THR A 208 0.23 -15.89 6.15
C THR A 208 -0.62 -14.71 6.63
N ALA A 209 -1.82 -14.98 7.12
CA ALA A 209 -2.68 -13.98 7.73
C ALA A 209 -2.00 -13.28 8.92
N GLU A 210 -1.21 -14.01 9.71
CA GLU A 210 -0.45 -13.43 10.82
C GLU A 210 0.57 -12.38 10.35
N ASN A 211 1.37 -12.69 9.33
CA ASN A 211 2.34 -11.74 8.79
C ASN A 211 1.65 -10.53 8.15
N ILE A 212 0.55 -10.74 7.42
CA ILE A 212 -0.24 -9.66 6.82
C ILE A 212 -0.81 -8.75 7.91
N GLN A 213 -1.30 -9.30 9.01
CA GLN A 213 -1.80 -8.52 10.15
C GLN A 213 -0.67 -7.71 10.80
N LYS A 214 0.47 -8.33 11.13
CA LYS A 214 1.62 -7.63 11.72
C LYS A 214 2.12 -6.49 10.82
N ALA A 215 2.28 -6.76 9.53
CA ALA A 215 2.69 -5.74 8.56
C ALA A 215 1.67 -4.59 8.46
N SER A 216 0.37 -4.89 8.48
CA SER A 216 -0.70 -3.88 8.50
C SER A 216 -0.58 -2.98 9.74
N ILE A 217 -0.37 -3.57 10.90
CA ILE A 217 -0.23 -2.84 12.18
C ILE A 217 0.98 -1.91 12.13
N LEU A 218 2.16 -2.42 11.73
CA LEU A 218 3.39 -1.63 11.62
C LEU A 218 3.22 -0.46 10.66
N ALA A 219 2.67 -0.69 9.47
CA ALA A 219 2.44 0.35 8.48
C ALA A 219 1.49 1.44 8.99
N MET A 220 0.38 1.07 9.63
CA MET A 220 -0.59 2.03 10.16
C MET A 220 -0.01 2.88 11.30
N TYR A 221 0.72 2.28 12.23
CA TYR A 221 1.40 3.02 13.31
C TYR A 221 2.58 3.87 12.82
N SER A 222 3.14 3.58 11.63
CA SER A 222 4.16 4.41 10.99
C SER A 222 3.58 5.59 10.18
N GLY A 223 2.25 5.79 10.20
CA GLY A 223 1.59 6.94 9.60
C GLY A 223 1.10 6.74 8.17
N ALA A 224 0.93 5.49 7.72
CA ALA A 224 0.29 5.21 6.44
C ALA A 224 -1.14 5.74 6.40
N ASP A 225 -1.50 6.46 5.32
CA ASP A 225 -2.88 6.88 5.05
C ASP A 225 -3.68 5.73 4.43
N PHE A 226 -3.00 4.84 3.70
CA PHE A 226 -3.54 3.60 3.16
C PHE A 226 -2.56 2.46 3.39
N ILE A 227 -3.08 1.25 3.57
CA ILE A 227 -2.32 0.02 3.37
C ILE A 227 -2.77 -0.64 2.06
N LYS A 228 -1.80 -1.15 1.28
CA LYS A 228 -2.02 -1.69 -0.05
C LYS A 228 -1.54 -3.13 -0.12
N THR A 229 -2.27 -3.98 -0.83
CA THR A 229 -1.94 -5.41 -0.89
C THR A 229 -0.62 -5.70 -1.58
N SER A 230 -0.42 -5.23 -2.82
CA SER A 230 0.62 -5.78 -3.71
C SER A 230 1.18 -4.77 -4.69
N THR A 231 2.40 -5.02 -5.15
CA THR A 231 3.02 -4.30 -6.26
C THR A 231 2.45 -4.70 -7.62
N GLY A 232 1.99 -5.94 -7.75
CA GLY A 232 1.70 -6.56 -9.04
C GLY A 232 2.94 -7.00 -9.82
N LYS A 233 4.11 -7.07 -9.16
CA LYS A 233 5.43 -7.41 -9.73
C LYS A 233 6.09 -8.52 -8.94
N GLY A 234 6.35 -9.65 -9.59
CA GLY A 234 7.16 -10.73 -9.02
C GLY A 234 6.49 -11.67 -8.02
N TYR A 235 5.53 -11.19 -7.24
CA TYR A 235 4.76 -12.00 -6.28
C TYR A 235 3.29 -12.12 -6.68
N PRO A 236 2.54 -13.12 -6.13
CA PRO A 236 1.09 -13.16 -6.29
C PRO A 236 0.44 -11.85 -5.89
N GLY A 237 -0.57 -11.43 -6.65
CA GLY A 237 -1.33 -10.22 -6.37
C GLY A 237 -2.30 -10.36 -5.19
N ALA A 238 -3.30 -9.49 -5.16
CA ALA A 238 -4.31 -9.47 -4.11
C ALA A 238 -5.08 -10.78 -4.02
N THR A 239 -5.39 -11.19 -2.78
CA THR A 239 -6.32 -12.27 -2.46
C THR A 239 -7.44 -11.76 -1.57
N PHE A 240 -8.58 -12.45 -1.57
CA PHE A 240 -9.71 -12.07 -0.71
C PHE A 240 -9.38 -12.26 0.77
N GLU A 241 -8.56 -13.27 1.10
CA GLU A 241 -8.07 -13.55 2.44
C GLU A 241 -7.15 -12.43 2.95
N ALA A 242 -6.23 -11.94 2.10
CA ALA A 242 -5.38 -10.81 2.45
C ALA A 242 -6.22 -9.54 2.69
N ALA A 243 -7.17 -9.24 1.81
CA ALA A 243 -8.07 -8.11 1.98
C ALA A 243 -8.90 -8.21 3.27
N TYR A 244 -9.43 -9.40 3.58
CA TYR A 244 -10.15 -9.67 4.81
C TYR A 244 -9.28 -9.38 6.04
N THR A 245 -8.08 -9.92 6.08
CA THR A 245 -7.13 -9.74 7.20
C THR A 245 -6.76 -8.26 7.38
N MET A 246 -6.46 -7.56 6.29
CA MET A 246 -6.16 -6.12 6.30
C MET A 246 -7.36 -5.30 6.80
N CYS A 247 -8.59 -5.60 6.36
CA CYS A 247 -9.79 -4.93 6.84
C CYS A 247 -10.01 -5.15 8.35
N LYS A 248 -9.77 -6.37 8.85
CA LYS A 248 -9.84 -6.65 10.30
C LYS A 248 -8.82 -5.82 11.08
N ALA A 249 -7.59 -5.71 10.59
CA ALA A 249 -6.56 -4.88 11.21
C ALA A 249 -6.94 -3.38 11.19
N ILE A 250 -7.43 -2.86 10.07
CA ILE A 250 -7.91 -1.47 9.96
C ILE A 250 -9.04 -1.20 10.96
N LYS A 251 -10.02 -2.10 11.05
CA LYS A 251 -11.15 -1.96 11.98
C LYS A 251 -10.68 -1.84 13.43
N THR A 252 -9.78 -2.72 13.85
CA THR A 252 -9.23 -2.71 15.20
C THR A 252 -8.40 -1.45 15.43
N TYR A 253 -7.52 -1.07 14.48
CA TYR A 253 -6.75 0.16 14.57
C TYR A 253 -7.63 1.40 14.74
N HIS A 254 -8.70 1.51 13.94
CA HIS A 254 -9.67 2.59 14.06
C HIS A 254 -10.35 2.60 15.44
N SER A 255 -10.74 1.45 15.96
CA SER A 255 -11.37 1.36 17.28
C SER A 255 -10.45 1.78 18.42
N ILE A 256 -9.14 1.56 18.29
CA ILE A 256 -8.12 1.92 19.30
C ILE A 256 -7.74 3.40 19.22
N THR A 257 -7.55 3.92 17.99
CA THR A 257 -6.92 5.23 17.77
C THR A 257 -7.90 6.33 17.36
N GLY A 258 -9.08 5.96 16.86
CA GLY A 258 -10.01 6.88 16.20
C GLY A 258 -9.62 7.27 14.78
N ASN A 259 -8.40 6.92 14.33
CA ASN A 259 -7.91 7.26 12.99
C ASN A 259 -8.46 6.29 11.94
N LYS A 260 -8.84 6.81 10.78
CA LYS A 260 -9.21 6.02 9.61
C LYS A 260 -8.02 5.85 8.68
N VAL A 261 -7.71 4.60 8.34
CA VAL A 261 -6.73 4.24 7.33
C VAL A 261 -7.47 3.56 6.18
N GLY A 262 -7.14 3.93 4.95
CA GLY A 262 -7.74 3.36 3.76
C GLY A 262 -7.13 2.01 3.39
N ILE A 263 -7.83 1.29 2.51
CA ILE A 263 -7.33 0.05 1.91
C ILE A 263 -7.26 0.19 0.40
N LYS A 264 -6.13 -0.22 -0.20
CA LYS A 264 -5.97 -0.35 -1.64
C LYS A 264 -5.72 -1.80 -2.03
N ILE A 265 -6.57 -2.32 -2.88
CA ILE A 265 -6.44 -3.66 -3.46
C ILE A 265 -5.74 -3.53 -4.81
N SER A 266 -4.69 -4.29 -5.04
CA SER A 266 -3.94 -4.24 -6.30
C SER A 266 -3.26 -5.55 -6.65
N GLY A 267 -2.94 -5.72 -7.94
CA GLY A 267 -2.34 -6.94 -8.45
C GLY A 267 -3.38 -7.98 -8.87
N GLY A 268 -3.73 -7.98 -10.16
CA GLY A 268 -4.56 -9.02 -10.77
C GLY A 268 -6.08 -8.79 -10.74
N VAL A 269 -6.58 -7.69 -10.22
CA VAL A 269 -8.01 -7.36 -10.25
C VAL A 269 -8.39 -6.89 -11.66
N ARG A 270 -9.12 -7.71 -12.41
CA ARG A 270 -9.42 -7.48 -13.83
C ARG A 270 -10.90 -7.48 -14.16
N THR A 271 -11.72 -8.10 -13.33
CA THR A 271 -13.15 -8.29 -13.57
C THR A 271 -13.99 -7.53 -12.56
N ALA A 272 -15.15 -7.08 -13.01
CA ALA A 272 -16.14 -6.45 -12.15
C ALA A 272 -16.58 -7.37 -11.00
N GLU A 273 -16.67 -8.69 -11.26
CA GLU A 273 -16.99 -9.69 -10.22
C GLU A 273 -15.96 -9.69 -9.09
N ASP A 274 -14.67 -9.71 -9.41
CA ASP A 274 -13.62 -9.68 -8.39
C ASP A 274 -13.63 -8.36 -7.64
N ALA A 275 -13.81 -7.25 -8.35
CA ALA A 275 -13.90 -5.93 -7.74
C ALA A 275 -15.09 -5.83 -6.76
N VAL A 276 -16.26 -6.39 -7.11
CA VAL A 276 -17.41 -6.43 -6.21
C VAL A 276 -17.19 -7.36 -5.02
N ARG A 277 -16.45 -8.46 -5.18
CA ARG A 277 -16.06 -9.30 -4.02
C ARG A 277 -15.20 -8.54 -3.03
N TYR A 278 -14.19 -7.79 -3.50
CA TYR A 278 -13.38 -6.92 -2.63
C TYR A 278 -14.21 -5.82 -1.99
N TYR A 279 -15.07 -5.16 -2.75
CA TYR A 279 -16.03 -4.18 -2.23
C TYR A 279 -16.89 -4.77 -1.11
N THR A 280 -17.41 -5.98 -1.33
CA THR A 280 -18.25 -6.70 -0.34
C THR A 280 -17.46 -6.96 0.94
N ILE A 281 -16.20 -7.41 0.86
CA ILE A 281 -15.36 -7.63 2.04
C ILE A 281 -15.15 -6.32 2.82
N VAL A 282 -14.83 -5.23 2.12
CA VAL A 282 -14.64 -3.91 2.75
C VAL A 282 -15.93 -3.45 3.43
N LYS A 283 -17.07 -3.55 2.75
CA LYS A 283 -18.38 -3.17 3.27
C LYS A 283 -18.74 -3.92 4.56
N GLU A 284 -18.65 -5.25 4.52
CA GLU A 284 -19.10 -6.08 5.64
C GLU A 284 -18.19 -5.97 6.88
N ILE A 285 -16.91 -5.65 6.70
CA ILE A 285 -15.98 -5.54 7.81
C ILE A 285 -15.86 -4.10 8.31
N LEU A 286 -15.69 -3.14 7.41
CA LEU A 286 -15.39 -1.74 7.74
C LEU A 286 -16.64 -0.84 7.72
N GLY A 287 -17.68 -1.24 6.98
CA GLY A 287 -18.93 -0.48 6.84
C GLY A 287 -18.91 0.52 5.68
N ASP A 288 -20.08 1.13 5.44
CA ASP A 288 -20.31 2.02 4.31
C ASP A 288 -19.42 3.27 4.31
N GLU A 289 -18.92 3.67 5.48
CA GLU A 289 -18.04 4.83 5.63
C GLU A 289 -16.69 4.67 4.88
N TRP A 290 -16.26 3.44 4.59
CA TRP A 290 -15.07 3.18 3.81
C TRP A 290 -15.30 3.12 2.30
N LEU A 291 -16.55 3.07 1.84
CA LEU A 291 -16.90 2.84 0.44
C LEU A 291 -16.85 4.14 -0.40
N ASN A 292 -15.69 4.78 -0.39
CA ASN A 292 -15.42 6.00 -1.15
C ASN A 292 -13.93 6.09 -1.53
N LYS A 293 -13.60 7.00 -2.47
CA LYS A 293 -12.24 7.15 -2.99
C LYS A 293 -11.19 7.57 -1.96
N ASP A 294 -11.60 8.09 -0.80
CA ASP A 294 -10.66 8.55 0.23
C ASP A 294 -10.24 7.42 1.18
N LEU A 295 -10.96 6.27 1.18
CA LEU A 295 -10.70 5.15 2.08
C LEU A 295 -10.68 3.77 1.39
N PHE A 296 -11.10 3.68 0.13
CA PHE A 296 -11.09 2.45 -0.65
C PHE A 296 -10.58 2.69 -2.07
N ARG A 297 -9.61 1.91 -2.51
CA ARG A 297 -9.06 1.96 -3.86
C ARG A 297 -8.85 0.58 -4.45
N ILE A 298 -8.92 0.50 -5.76
CA ILE A 298 -8.51 -0.65 -6.54
C ILE A 298 -7.50 -0.20 -7.60
N GLY A 299 -6.27 -0.69 -7.48
CA GLY A 299 -5.23 -0.45 -8.49
C GLY A 299 -5.38 -1.44 -9.65
N ALA A 300 -5.75 -0.93 -10.80
CA ALA A 300 -6.01 -1.77 -11.98
C ALA A 300 -5.78 -1.00 -13.29
N SER A 301 -5.70 -1.74 -14.40
CA SER A 301 -5.66 -1.19 -15.76
C SER A 301 -6.91 -1.57 -16.57
N SER A 302 -7.15 -2.86 -16.77
CA SER A 302 -8.24 -3.35 -17.63
C SER A 302 -9.62 -3.36 -16.96
N LEU A 303 -9.68 -3.25 -15.64
CA LEU A 303 -10.94 -3.25 -14.89
C LEU A 303 -11.89 -2.12 -15.30
N VAL A 304 -11.34 -0.93 -15.62
CA VAL A 304 -12.14 0.22 -16.09
C VAL A 304 -13.03 -0.18 -17.27
N GLY A 305 -12.44 -0.77 -18.31
CA GLY A 305 -13.17 -1.18 -19.50
C GLY A 305 -14.21 -2.29 -19.24
N ASP A 306 -13.94 -3.21 -18.29
CA ASP A 306 -14.91 -4.25 -17.92
C ASP A 306 -16.13 -3.66 -17.20
N ILE A 307 -15.90 -2.72 -16.28
CA ILE A 307 -16.99 -2.03 -15.57
C ILE A 307 -17.80 -1.16 -16.54
N GLU A 308 -17.15 -0.35 -17.38
CA GLU A 308 -17.82 0.52 -18.35
C GLU A 308 -18.71 -0.30 -19.30
N LYS A 309 -18.18 -1.43 -19.82
CA LYS A 309 -18.96 -2.34 -20.67
C LYS A 309 -20.23 -2.87 -19.97
N ARG A 310 -20.14 -3.19 -18.68
CA ARG A 310 -21.31 -3.65 -17.90
C ARG A 310 -22.29 -2.54 -17.59
N LEU A 311 -21.82 -1.30 -17.52
CA LEU A 311 -22.66 -0.11 -17.36
C LEU A 311 -23.26 0.38 -18.69
N GLY A 312 -23.04 -0.35 -19.80
CA GLY A 312 -23.68 -0.10 -21.09
C GLY A 312 -22.94 0.89 -22.00
N LYS A 313 -21.59 0.88 -21.92
CA LYS A 313 -20.73 1.57 -22.88
C LYS A 313 -20.64 0.81 -24.18
#